data_b5376a4e0895a4eea5f7c13736eb4e86
#
_entry.id   b5376a4e0895a4eea5f7c13736eb4e86
#
_cell.length_a   1.000
_cell.length_b   1.000
_cell.length_c   1.000
_cell.angle_alpha   90.00
_cell.angle_beta   90.00
_cell.angle_gamma   90.00
#
_symmetry.space_group_name_H-M   'P 1'
#
loop_
_entity.id
_entity.type
_entity.pdbx_description
1 polymer ?
#
loop_
_entity_poly.entity_id
_entity_poly.type
_entity_poly.pdbx_seq_one_letter_code
_entity_poly.pdbx_strand_id
1 'polypeptide(L)'
;VPTRIVPPGDFWATDELRRLFAKLVNVKDPQRIAIQPGVSYGVACAAKNISVAPGQNIVMTHEQFPGNVYSWRRLASESGAELRVATPPEGPGRGAGWNESLLASIDSATVVVAVPHVHWTDGTRFDLEEVGRRCREVGAVLVVDGTQSLGAMPFDVEEVQPDVLICAAYKWLLGPYSFALSYFGERFDDGIPLEETWIARDKSDDFQHLVDYQDAYQPGAIRYDMAERSNFFQAPIAATSIELLLEWRPERIQDYCAELTSGLLAEAEDLGFSVEDAAYRGSHLFGLRMPEGLDLAALKS
;
A
#
# COMPACT_ATOMS: atom_id res chain seq x y z
N VAL A 1 9.61 -14.81 26.43
CA VAL A 1 8.86 -15.68 27.38
C VAL A 1 7.63 -14.90 27.84
N PRO A 2 6.39 -15.44 27.74
CA PRO A 2 5.17 -14.71 28.10
C PRO A 2 5.20 -14.09 29.51
N THR A 3 5.89 -14.70 30.45
CA THR A 3 6.06 -14.21 31.84
C THR A 3 6.94 -12.96 31.97
N ARG A 4 7.53 -12.47 30.88
CA ARG A 4 8.36 -11.24 30.85
C ARG A 4 7.64 -10.07 30.20
N ILE A 5 6.39 -10.27 29.72
CA ILE A 5 5.57 -9.18 29.18
C ILE A 5 5.10 -8.32 30.35
N VAL A 6 5.48 -7.06 30.36
CA VAL A 6 5.18 -6.12 31.45
C VAL A 6 4.42 -4.92 30.90
N PRO A 7 3.12 -4.78 31.22
CA PRO A 7 2.37 -3.59 30.90
C PRO A 7 2.91 -2.35 31.70
N PRO A 8 2.86 -1.11 31.13
CA PRO A 8 2.41 -0.81 29.76
C PRO A 8 3.50 -0.99 28.71
N GLY A 9 4.77 -1.10 29.08
CA GLY A 9 5.93 -0.99 28.18
C GLY A 9 5.85 -1.88 26.93
N ASP A 10 5.60 -3.18 27.12
CA ASP A 10 5.57 -4.13 26.00
C ASP A 10 4.36 -3.92 25.07
N PHE A 11 3.29 -3.28 25.54
CA PHE A 11 2.13 -2.93 24.70
C PHE A 11 2.43 -1.81 23.72
N TRP A 12 3.47 -1.00 23.97
CA TRP A 12 3.93 0.09 23.11
C TRP A 12 5.18 -0.25 22.28
N ALA A 13 5.62 -1.52 22.29
CA ALA A 13 6.72 -2.00 21.43
C ALA A 13 6.45 -1.75 19.92
N THR A 14 5.19 -1.57 19.54
CA THR A 14 4.78 -1.18 18.18
C THR A 14 5.20 0.23 17.77
N ASP A 15 5.54 1.12 18.70
CA ASP A 15 5.98 2.48 18.38
C ASP A 15 7.34 2.49 17.68
N GLU A 16 8.22 1.54 18.03
CA GLU A 16 9.46 1.32 17.27
C GLU A 16 9.17 0.94 15.83
N LEU A 17 8.25 -0.01 15.62
CA LEU A 17 7.84 -0.44 14.30
C LEU A 17 7.28 0.71 13.45
N ARG A 18 6.49 1.61 14.06
CA ARG A 18 5.99 2.83 13.38
C ARG A 18 7.15 3.72 12.94
N ARG A 19 8.15 3.94 13.82
CA ARG A 19 9.33 4.77 13.49
C ARG A 19 10.15 4.16 12.35
N LEU A 20 10.35 2.86 12.36
CA LEU A 20 11.09 2.14 11.31
C LEU A 20 10.36 2.21 9.96
N PHE A 21 9.05 1.97 9.95
CA PHE A 21 8.28 2.06 8.71
C PHE A 21 8.18 3.50 8.21
N ALA A 22 7.95 4.47 9.08
CA ALA A 22 7.95 5.88 8.74
C ALA A 22 9.28 6.31 8.09
N LYS A 23 10.42 5.82 8.63
CA LYS A 23 11.74 6.06 8.04
C LYS A 23 11.88 5.40 6.66
N LEU A 24 11.34 4.19 6.46
CA LEU A 24 11.42 3.46 5.20
C LEU A 24 10.69 4.19 4.06
N VAL A 25 9.58 4.88 4.38
CA VAL A 25 8.72 5.57 3.39
C VAL A 25 8.79 7.10 3.48
N ASN A 26 9.78 7.64 4.19
CA ASN A 26 10.02 9.09 4.39
C ASN A 26 8.82 9.85 4.98
N VAL A 27 8.22 9.31 6.04
CA VAL A 27 7.19 9.98 6.84
C VAL A 27 7.83 10.63 8.07
N LYS A 28 7.62 11.93 8.28
CA LYS A 28 8.22 12.68 9.39
C LYS A 28 7.64 12.31 10.76
N ASP A 29 6.33 12.11 10.81
CA ASP A 29 5.61 11.80 12.05
C ASP A 29 5.21 10.32 12.09
N PRO A 30 5.87 9.48 12.91
CA PRO A 30 5.53 8.06 13.05
C PRO A 30 4.09 7.79 13.53
N GLN A 31 3.42 8.77 14.16
CA GLN A 31 2.03 8.63 14.57
C GLN A 31 1.06 8.57 13.38
N ARG A 32 1.53 8.92 12.16
CA ARG A 32 0.81 8.72 10.90
C ARG A 32 0.75 7.26 10.43
N ILE A 33 1.41 6.35 11.15
CA ILE A 33 1.45 4.92 10.78
C ILE A 33 0.48 4.14 11.66
N ALA A 34 -0.45 3.43 11.02
CA ALA A 34 -1.35 2.47 11.66
C ALA A 34 -0.84 1.02 11.50
N ILE A 35 -1.13 0.18 12.48
CA ILE A 35 -0.83 -1.25 12.47
C ILE A 35 -2.12 -2.02 12.30
N GLN A 36 -2.19 -2.84 11.24
CA GLN A 36 -3.43 -3.45 10.76
C GLN A 36 -3.22 -4.93 10.43
N PRO A 37 -4.29 -5.73 10.32
CA PRO A 37 -4.15 -7.16 10.04
C PRO A 37 -3.94 -7.47 8.55
N GLY A 38 -4.17 -6.50 7.66
CA GLY A 38 -4.02 -6.70 6.22
C GLY A 38 -4.46 -5.51 5.39
N VAL A 39 -4.12 -5.54 4.09
CA VAL A 39 -4.42 -4.46 3.14
C VAL A 39 -5.91 -4.14 3.07
N SER A 40 -6.77 -5.15 3.00
CA SER A 40 -8.23 -4.95 2.93
C SER A 40 -8.81 -4.22 4.14
N TYR A 41 -8.19 -4.35 5.31
CA TYR A 41 -8.57 -3.60 6.51
C TYR A 41 -8.24 -2.10 6.34
N GLY A 42 -7.02 -1.77 5.88
CA GLY A 42 -6.63 -0.38 5.63
C GLY A 42 -7.48 0.27 4.54
N VAL A 43 -7.76 -0.46 3.46
CA VAL A 43 -8.67 -0.01 2.39
C VAL A 43 -10.08 0.24 2.94
N ALA A 44 -10.59 -0.64 3.81
CA ALA A 44 -11.91 -0.48 4.42
C ALA A 44 -11.94 0.72 5.39
N CYS A 45 -10.85 0.96 6.15
CA CYS A 45 -10.69 2.18 6.96
C CYS A 45 -10.77 3.44 6.10
N ALA A 46 -10.06 3.48 4.98
CA ALA A 46 -10.11 4.61 4.05
C ALA A 46 -11.52 4.80 3.48
N ALA A 47 -12.11 3.73 2.93
CA ALA A 47 -13.43 3.79 2.31
C ALA A 47 -14.54 4.22 3.26
N LYS A 48 -14.47 3.84 4.55
CA LYS A 48 -15.44 4.25 5.58
C LYS A 48 -15.43 5.77 5.82
N ASN A 49 -14.31 6.42 5.57
CA ASN A 49 -14.10 7.84 5.88
C ASN A 49 -14.16 8.75 4.63
N ILE A 50 -14.58 8.22 3.49
CA ILE A 50 -14.72 8.96 2.25
C ILE A 50 -16.20 8.98 1.84
N SER A 51 -16.75 10.18 1.67
CA SER A 51 -18.09 10.36 1.14
C SER A 51 -18.05 10.51 -0.37
N VAL A 52 -18.86 9.74 -1.08
CA VAL A 52 -19.04 9.81 -2.54
C VAL A 52 -20.51 9.99 -2.86
N ALA A 53 -20.85 10.73 -3.90
CA ALA A 53 -22.23 11.04 -4.29
C ALA A 53 -22.52 10.59 -5.74
N PRO A 54 -23.81 10.49 -6.14
CA PRO A 54 -24.16 10.26 -7.53
C PRO A 54 -23.56 11.32 -8.47
N GLY A 55 -23.04 10.88 -9.62
CA GLY A 55 -22.33 11.75 -10.57
C GLY A 55 -20.86 11.93 -10.30
N GLN A 56 -20.35 11.45 -9.17
CA GLN A 56 -18.92 11.34 -8.88
C GLN A 56 -18.38 9.96 -9.27
N ASN A 57 -17.05 9.80 -9.25
CA ASN A 57 -16.42 8.54 -9.61
C ASN A 57 -15.26 8.15 -8.68
N ILE A 58 -14.98 6.84 -8.69
CA ILE A 58 -13.84 6.20 -8.07
C ILE A 58 -13.01 5.56 -9.19
N VAL A 59 -11.74 5.89 -9.28
CA VAL A 59 -10.81 5.35 -10.29
C VAL A 59 -9.96 4.25 -9.69
N MET A 60 -9.81 3.14 -10.40
CA MET A 60 -8.89 2.04 -10.06
C MET A 60 -8.26 1.46 -11.33
N THR A 61 -7.21 0.65 -11.16
CA THR A 61 -6.56 -0.06 -12.28
C THR A 61 -7.31 -1.33 -12.65
N HIS A 62 -7.22 -1.73 -13.90
CA HIS A 62 -7.69 -3.03 -14.39
C HIS A 62 -6.96 -4.16 -13.65
N GLU A 63 -7.64 -5.29 -13.41
CA GLU A 63 -7.08 -6.45 -12.70
C GLU A 63 -6.42 -6.12 -11.36
N GLN A 64 -6.89 -5.08 -10.68
CA GLN A 64 -6.40 -4.70 -9.34
C GLN A 64 -6.51 -5.87 -8.37
N PHE A 65 -5.53 -6.01 -7.47
CA PHE A 65 -5.58 -7.06 -6.44
C PHE A 65 -6.87 -6.97 -5.63
N PRO A 66 -7.62 -8.07 -5.43
CA PRO A 66 -8.97 -8.06 -4.85
C PRO A 66 -9.10 -7.35 -3.50
N GLY A 67 -8.04 -7.37 -2.67
CA GLY A 67 -8.00 -6.66 -1.39
C GLY A 67 -8.17 -5.13 -1.50
N ASN A 68 -7.85 -4.57 -2.66
CA ASN A 68 -8.03 -3.15 -3.00
C ASN A 68 -9.15 -2.93 -4.04
N VAL A 69 -10.20 -3.75 -4.04
CA VAL A 69 -11.31 -3.66 -5.00
C VAL A 69 -12.66 -3.59 -4.29
N TYR A 70 -12.95 -4.53 -3.39
CA TYR A 70 -14.32 -4.76 -2.93
C TYR A 70 -14.89 -3.61 -2.11
N SER A 71 -14.08 -2.90 -1.31
CA SER A 71 -14.54 -1.73 -0.56
C SER A 71 -14.98 -0.60 -1.50
N TRP A 72 -14.24 -0.39 -2.58
CA TRP A 72 -14.55 0.65 -3.58
C TRP A 72 -15.80 0.30 -4.39
N ARG A 73 -15.95 -0.97 -4.78
CA ARG A 73 -17.17 -1.45 -5.44
C ARG A 73 -18.42 -1.28 -4.57
N ARG A 74 -18.28 -1.57 -3.27
CA ARG A 74 -19.35 -1.35 -2.31
C ARG A 74 -19.70 0.14 -2.19
N LEU A 75 -18.69 0.98 -1.96
CA LEU A 75 -18.85 2.42 -1.81
C LEU A 75 -19.52 3.04 -3.07
N ALA A 76 -19.06 2.67 -4.26
CA ALA A 76 -19.68 3.11 -5.52
C ALA A 76 -21.13 2.64 -5.64
N SER A 77 -21.42 1.37 -5.32
CA SER A 77 -22.79 0.82 -5.39
C SER A 77 -23.75 1.48 -4.40
N GLU A 78 -23.31 1.73 -3.17
CA GLU A 78 -24.14 2.33 -2.12
C GLU A 78 -24.39 3.84 -2.37
N SER A 79 -23.40 4.54 -2.96
CA SER A 79 -23.50 5.97 -3.24
C SER A 79 -24.10 6.30 -4.61
N GLY A 80 -24.25 5.33 -5.51
CA GLY A 80 -24.63 5.56 -6.89
C GLY A 80 -23.56 6.25 -7.74
N ALA A 81 -22.29 6.19 -7.30
CA ALA A 81 -21.15 6.72 -8.03
C ALA A 81 -20.67 5.75 -9.12
N GLU A 82 -19.96 6.29 -10.10
CA GLU A 82 -19.31 5.50 -11.14
C GLU A 82 -18.03 4.86 -10.63
N LEU A 83 -17.79 3.58 -10.95
CA LEU A 83 -16.51 2.93 -10.78
C LEU A 83 -15.78 2.89 -12.13
N ARG A 84 -14.74 3.69 -12.27
CA ARG A 84 -13.89 3.74 -13.47
C ARG A 84 -12.70 2.82 -13.34
N VAL A 85 -12.43 2.05 -14.37
CA VAL A 85 -11.30 1.12 -14.42
C VAL A 85 -10.36 1.55 -15.54
N ALA A 86 -9.19 2.06 -15.15
CA ALA A 86 -8.14 2.40 -16.10
C ALA A 86 -7.53 1.12 -16.68
N THR A 87 -7.75 0.89 -17.96
CA THR A 87 -7.35 -0.32 -18.68
C THR A 87 -6.06 -0.05 -19.47
N PRO A 88 -5.07 -0.95 -19.42
CA PRO A 88 -3.88 -0.83 -20.24
C PRO A 88 -4.20 -1.03 -21.73
N PRO A 89 -3.44 -0.42 -22.65
CA PRO A 89 -3.54 -0.73 -24.07
C PRO A 89 -2.99 -2.14 -24.34
N GLU A 90 -3.34 -2.68 -25.50
CA GLU A 90 -2.72 -3.90 -26.03
C GLU A 90 -1.39 -3.58 -26.71
N GLY A 91 -0.46 -4.53 -26.71
CA GLY A 91 0.81 -4.43 -27.43
C GLY A 91 1.95 -3.75 -26.66
N PRO A 92 3.00 -3.33 -27.39
CA PRO A 92 4.19 -2.70 -26.80
C PRO A 92 3.89 -1.32 -26.19
N GLY A 93 4.70 -0.91 -25.19
CA GLY A 93 4.50 0.35 -24.47
C GLY A 93 3.29 0.33 -23.53
N ARG A 94 2.86 -0.86 -23.10
CA ARG A 94 1.71 -1.07 -22.22
C ARG A 94 1.80 -0.26 -20.93
N GLY A 95 2.99 -0.23 -20.29
CA GLY A 95 3.18 0.49 -19.03
C GLY A 95 2.99 2.00 -19.18
N ALA A 96 3.58 2.60 -20.21
CA ALA A 96 3.38 4.02 -20.54
C ALA A 96 1.90 4.32 -20.82
N GLY A 97 1.28 3.56 -21.72
CA GLY A 97 -0.11 3.77 -22.08
C GLY A 97 -1.09 3.49 -20.93
N TRP A 98 -0.73 2.61 -19.97
CA TRP A 98 -1.56 2.40 -18.78
C TRP A 98 -1.48 3.58 -17.81
N ASN A 99 -0.30 4.18 -17.64
CA ASN A 99 -0.14 5.43 -16.90
C ASN A 99 -0.95 6.57 -17.53
N GLU A 100 -0.89 6.71 -18.86
CA GLU A 100 -1.71 7.69 -19.59
C GLU A 100 -3.23 7.44 -19.41
N SER A 101 -3.67 6.18 -19.53
CA SER A 101 -5.06 5.78 -19.31
C SER A 101 -5.54 6.08 -17.88
N LEU A 102 -4.67 5.83 -16.88
CA LEU A 102 -4.95 6.14 -15.49
C LEU A 102 -5.15 7.64 -15.29
N LEU A 103 -4.21 8.46 -15.76
CA LEU A 103 -4.29 9.92 -15.67
C LEU A 103 -5.50 10.49 -16.39
N ALA A 104 -5.83 9.97 -17.58
CA ALA A 104 -7.00 10.37 -18.35
C ALA A 104 -8.34 10.00 -17.66
N SER A 105 -8.34 8.99 -16.79
CA SER A 105 -9.51 8.58 -16.02
C SER A 105 -9.85 9.52 -14.86
N ILE A 106 -8.90 10.41 -14.47
CA ILE A 106 -9.04 11.32 -13.32
C ILE A 106 -9.54 12.68 -13.80
N ASP A 107 -10.74 13.03 -13.41
CA ASP A 107 -11.39 14.31 -13.74
C ASP A 107 -11.91 15.05 -12.49
N SER A 108 -12.60 16.17 -12.70
CA SER A 108 -13.17 17.00 -11.62
C SER A 108 -14.28 16.31 -10.82
N ALA A 109 -14.82 15.19 -11.30
CA ALA A 109 -15.82 14.39 -10.58
C ALA A 109 -15.17 13.22 -9.82
N THR A 110 -13.84 13.02 -9.95
CA THR A 110 -13.12 11.95 -9.25
C THR A 110 -12.96 12.29 -7.78
N VAL A 111 -13.39 11.38 -6.90
CA VAL A 111 -13.28 11.50 -5.44
C VAL A 111 -12.18 10.62 -4.90
N VAL A 112 -11.97 9.44 -5.49
CA VAL A 112 -10.95 8.47 -5.06
C VAL A 112 -10.18 7.96 -6.25
N VAL A 113 -8.87 7.85 -6.09
CA VAL A 113 -7.98 7.10 -6.98
C VAL A 113 -7.31 6.02 -6.13
N ALA A 114 -7.68 4.75 -6.35
CA ALA A 114 -7.16 3.59 -5.62
C ALA A 114 -6.30 2.73 -6.54
N VAL A 115 -4.98 2.79 -6.36
CA VAL A 115 -4.02 2.20 -7.31
C VAL A 115 -2.87 1.49 -6.59
N PRO A 116 -2.21 0.50 -7.21
CA PRO A 116 -0.95 -0.03 -6.69
C PRO A 116 0.21 0.88 -7.10
N HIS A 117 1.35 0.81 -6.41
CA HIS A 117 2.61 1.36 -6.93
C HIS A 117 3.18 0.45 -8.04
N VAL A 118 3.20 -0.86 -7.79
CA VAL A 118 3.58 -1.88 -8.79
C VAL A 118 2.44 -2.87 -8.91
N HIS A 119 2.03 -3.16 -10.15
CA HIS A 119 0.91 -4.05 -10.42
C HIS A 119 1.30 -5.52 -10.18
N TRP A 120 0.44 -6.25 -9.51
CA TRP A 120 0.72 -7.60 -9.02
C TRP A 120 0.77 -8.68 -10.12
N THR A 121 0.14 -8.46 -11.28
CA THR A 121 0.08 -9.45 -12.36
C THR A 121 1.29 -9.42 -13.27
N ASP A 122 1.82 -8.22 -13.57
CA ASP A 122 2.85 -8.05 -14.59
C ASP A 122 4.01 -7.11 -14.19
N GLY A 123 3.96 -6.58 -12.95
CA GLY A 123 5.02 -5.71 -12.45
C GLY A 123 5.00 -4.29 -13.02
N THR A 124 3.95 -3.88 -13.77
CA THR A 124 3.82 -2.51 -14.26
C THR A 124 3.90 -1.52 -13.11
N ARG A 125 4.81 -0.54 -13.20
CA ARG A 125 4.98 0.55 -12.25
C ARG A 125 4.18 1.77 -12.69
N PHE A 126 3.42 2.33 -11.75
CA PHE A 126 2.71 3.60 -11.95
C PHE A 126 3.53 4.78 -11.47
N ASP A 127 3.49 5.88 -12.22
CA ASP A 127 4.06 7.17 -11.84
C ASP A 127 3.14 7.84 -10.81
N LEU A 128 3.39 7.51 -9.54
CA LEU A 128 2.55 7.98 -8.46
C LEU A 128 2.77 9.46 -8.10
N GLU A 129 3.89 10.05 -8.47
CA GLU A 129 4.11 11.49 -8.32
C GLU A 129 3.15 12.26 -9.23
N GLU A 130 3.06 11.86 -10.48
CA GLU A 130 2.15 12.46 -11.46
C GLU A 130 0.68 12.19 -11.11
N VAL A 131 0.35 10.95 -10.68
CA VAL A 131 -1.00 10.60 -10.18
C VAL A 131 -1.35 11.43 -8.95
N GLY A 132 -0.44 11.58 -7.98
CA GLY A 132 -0.64 12.38 -6.78
C GLY A 132 -0.87 13.85 -7.11
N ARG A 133 -0.05 14.41 -8.02
CA ARG A 133 -0.23 15.78 -8.52
C ARG A 133 -1.64 15.95 -9.13
N ARG A 134 -2.05 15.01 -9.99
CA ARG A 134 -3.37 15.05 -10.62
C ARG A 134 -4.51 14.93 -9.61
N CYS A 135 -4.38 14.06 -8.60
CA CYS A 135 -5.36 13.93 -7.52
C CYS A 135 -5.54 15.26 -6.75
N ARG A 136 -4.43 15.92 -6.40
CA ARG A 136 -4.48 17.23 -5.71
C ARG A 136 -5.15 18.31 -6.56
N GLU A 137 -4.90 18.35 -7.87
CA GLU A 137 -5.54 19.30 -8.79
C GLU A 137 -7.07 19.20 -8.79
N VAL A 138 -7.62 17.99 -8.68
CA VAL A 138 -9.06 17.75 -8.71
C VAL A 138 -9.67 17.58 -7.31
N GLY A 139 -8.86 17.53 -6.26
CA GLY A 139 -9.28 17.32 -4.87
C GLY A 139 -9.58 15.86 -4.52
N ALA A 140 -9.19 14.90 -5.36
CA ALA A 140 -9.39 13.48 -5.12
C ALA A 140 -8.49 12.94 -4.01
N VAL A 141 -8.94 11.90 -3.31
CA VAL A 141 -8.18 11.12 -2.34
C VAL A 141 -7.33 10.10 -3.08
N LEU A 142 -6.02 10.08 -2.84
CA LEU A 142 -5.11 9.07 -3.38
C LEU A 142 -4.85 7.97 -2.34
N VAL A 143 -5.27 6.74 -2.67
CA VAL A 143 -5.03 5.53 -1.87
C VAL A 143 -4.10 4.61 -2.63
N VAL A 144 -2.91 4.36 -2.06
CA VAL A 144 -1.86 3.56 -2.69
C VAL A 144 -1.71 2.21 -2.00
N ASP A 145 -1.75 1.14 -2.77
CA ASP A 145 -1.32 -0.19 -2.33
C ASP A 145 0.16 -0.39 -2.68
N GLY A 146 1.02 -0.30 -1.67
CA GLY A 146 2.47 -0.47 -1.78
C GLY A 146 2.96 -1.91 -1.62
N THR A 147 2.05 -2.89 -1.53
CA THR A 147 2.39 -4.28 -1.18
C THR A 147 3.40 -4.93 -2.14
N GLN A 148 3.42 -4.54 -3.41
CA GLN A 148 4.35 -5.10 -4.40
C GLN A 148 5.61 -4.25 -4.60
N SER A 149 5.82 -3.21 -3.80
CA SER A 149 6.97 -2.31 -3.96
C SER A 149 7.72 -2.00 -2.67
N LEU A 150 7.01 -1.71 -1.57
CA LEU A 150 7.64 -1.25 -0.34
C LEU A 150 8.56 -2.30 0.26
N GLY A 151 9.79 -1.90 0.53
CA GLY A 151 10.88 -2.77 0.97
C GLY A 151 11.82 -3.18 -0.16
N ALA A 152 11.30 -3.43 -1.38
CA ALA A 152 12.13 -3.76 -2.53
C ALA A 152 12.45 -2.55 -3.43
N MET A 153 11.60 -1.53 -3.42
CA MET A 153 11.71 -0.32 -4.24
C MET A 153 11.59 0.91 -3.35
N PRO A 154 12.34 2.00 -3.62
CA PRO A 154 12.18 3.27 -2.92
C PRO A 154 10.77 3.81 -3.05
N PHE A 155 10.29 4.43 -1.98
CA PHE A 155 9.03 5.16 -1.95
C PHE A 155 9.17 6.36 -1.02
N ASP A 156 8.75 7.51 -1.48
CA ASP A 156 8.78 8.75 -0.72
C ASP A 156 7.38 9.35 -0.59
N VAL A 157 6.86 9.36 0.62
CA VAL A 157 5.53 9.93 0.92
C VAL A 157 5.50 11.45 0.69
N GLU A 158 6.62 12.14 0.92
CA GLU A 158 6.69 13.60 0.71
C GLU A 158 6.66 13.99 -0.78
N GLU A 159 7.13 13.10 -1.68
CA GLU A 159 7.09 13.32 -3.13
C GLU A 159 5.72 12.93 -3.71
N VAL A 160 5.25 11.72 -3.43
CA VAL A 160 3.97 11.20 -3.93
C VAL A 160 2.77 11.92 -3.32
N GLN A 161 2.86 12.24 -2.01
CA GLN A 161 1.79 12.83 -1.20
C GLN A 161 0.47 12.05 -1.29
N PRO A 162 0.47 10.74 -1.01
CA PRO A 162 -0.77 9.98 -0.92
C PRO A 162 -1.56 10.39 0.32
N ASP A 163 -2.87 10.30 0.28
CA ASP A 163 -3.71 10.43 1.49
C ASP A 163 -3.63 9.17 2.34
N VAL A 164 -3.50 8.00 1.70
CA VAL A 164 -3.33 6.70 2.36
C VAL A 164 -2.34 5.83 1.58
N LEU A 165 -1.37 5.23 2.30
CA LEU A 165 -0.46 4.22 1.77
C LEU A 165 -0.59 2.96 2.61
N ILE A 166 -0.82 1.80 1.98
CA ILE A 166 -1.06 0.54 2.68
C ILE A 166 -0.08 -0.52 2.16
N CYS A 167 0.51 -1.31 3.06
CA CYS A 167 1.42 -2.37 2.68
C CYS A 167 1.26 -3.61 3.56
N ALA A 168 1.03 -4.77 2.94
CA ALA A 168 1.10 -6.05 3.64
C ALA A 168 2.57 -6.38 4.01
N ALA A 169 2.78 -6.87 5.23
CA ALA A 169 4.13 -7.14 5.71
C ALA A 169 4.80 -8.37 5.09
N TYR A 170 4.02 -9.37 4.68
CA TYR A 170 4.51 -10.72 4.32
C TYR A 170 5.15 -10.85 2.93
N LYS A 171 5.22 -9.77 2.15
CA LYS A 171 5.90 -9.76 0.85
C LYS A 171 7.26 -9.08 0.95
N TRP A 172 7.43 -7.96 0.33
CA TRP A 172 8.71 -7.25 0.24
C TRP A 172 9.15 -6.55 1.53
N LEU A 173 8.25 -6.39 2.50
CA LEU A 173 8.65 -6.00 3.86
C LEU A 173 9.25 -7.16 4.66
N LEU A 174 9.29 -8.39 4.12
CA LEU A 174 9.88 -9.60 4.73
C LEU A 174 9.31 -9.95 6.11
N GLY A 175 8.14 -9.43 6.42
CA GLY A 175 7.48 -9.55 7.70
C GLY A 175 6.48 -10.72 7.78
N PRO A 176 5.74 -10.81 8.90
CA PRO A 176 4.79 -11.89 9.12
C PRO A 176 3.50 -11.74 8.31
N TYR A 177 2.80 -12.86 8.08
CA TYR A 177 1.44 -12.87 7.55
C TYR A 177 0.43 -12.32 8.58
N SER A 178 -0.72 -11.85 8.13
CA SER A 178 -1.74 -11.21 8.98
C SER A 178 -1.25 -9.94 9.68
N PHE A 179 -0.38 -9.21 9.01
CA PHE A 179 0.20 -7.96 9.50
C PHE A 179 0.39 -6.99 8.33
N ALA A 180 0.02 -5.74 8.54
CA ALA A 180 0.14 -4.68 7.56
C ALA A 180 0.46 -3.35 8.25
N LEU A 181 1.10 -2.45 7.53
CA LEU A 181 1.43 -1.11 7.95
C LEU A 181 0.79 -0.12 6.99
N SER A 182 0.17 0.94 7.52
CA SER A 182 -0.50 1.92 6.70
C SER A 182 -0.20 3.34 7.18
N TYR A 183 0.11 4.22 6.25
CA TYR A 183 0.16 5.66 6.47
C TYR A 183 -1.21 6.26 6.21
N PHE A 184 -1.64 7.16 7.09
CA PHE A 184 -2.81 8.01 6.89
C PHE A 184 -2.41 9.47 7.03
N GLY A 185 -2.69 10.26 6.00
CA GLY A 185 -2.46 11.70 5.96
C GLY A 185 -3.45 12.49 6.82
N GLU A 186 -3.23 13.80 6.94
CA GLU A 186 -4.01 14.71 7.79
C GLU A 186 -5.51 14.73 7.48
N ARG A 187 -5.89 14.43 6.24
CA ARG A 187 -7.30 14.32 5.81
C ARG A 187 -8.10 13.29 6.63
N PHE A 188 -7.41 12.36 7.28
CA PHE A 188 -8.00 11.28 8.07
C PHE A 188 -7.93 11.50 9.59
N ASP A 189 -7.52 12.68 10.08
CA ASP A 189 -7.33 12.94 11.52
C ASP A 189 -8.62 12.85 12.34
N ASP A 190 -9.75 13.20 11.75
CA ASP A 190 -11.06 13.12 12.37
C ASP A 190 -11.89 11.90 11.96
N GLY A 191 -11.26 10.94 11.29
CA GLY A 191 -11.94 9.77 10.77
C GLY A 191 -12.38 8.77 11.83
N ILE A 192 -13.34 7.93 11.46
CA ILE A 192 -13.94 6.91 12.31
C ILE A 192 -13.22 5.57 12.09
N PRO A 193 -12.69 4.90 13.13
CA PRO A 193 -12.04 3.59 13.01
C PRO A 193 -13.05 2.50 12.64
N LEU A 194 -12.56 1.34 12.18
CA LEU A 194 -13.39 0.14 12.01
C LEU A 194 -13.71 -0.50 13.35
N GLU A 195 -12.79 -0.45 14.29
CA GLU A 195 -12.88 -1.04 15.62
C GLU A 195 -12.78 0.03 16.69
N GLU A 196 -13.66 0.00 17.67
CA GLU A 196 -13.64 0.88 18.85
C GLU A 196 -12.75 0.26 19.94
N THR A 197 -11.44 0.17 19.64
CA THR A 197 -10.49 -0.46 20.55
C THR A 197 -10.05 0.47 21.69
N TRP A 198 -9.89 -0.10 22.90
CA TRP A 198 -9.41 0.64 24.07
C TRP A 198 -8.01 1.22 23.88
N ILE A 199 -7.11 0.48 23.22
CA ILE A 199 -5.70 0.84 23.06
C ILE A 199 -5.47 2.07 22.17
N ALA A 200 -6.45 2.41 21.32
CA ALA A 200 -6.42 3.61 20.47
C ALA A 200 -6.96 4.88 21.18
N ARG A 201 -7.49 4.74 22.39
CA ARG A 201 -8.04 5.87 23.16
C ARG A 201 -6.93 6.66 23.87
N ASP A 202 -7.19 7.95 24.10
CA ASP A 202 -6.31 8.80 24.88
C ASP A 202 -6.07 8.19 26.27
N LYS A 203 -4.87 8.36 26.81
CA LYS A 203 -4.45 7.82 28.13
C LYS A 203 -4.59 6.31 28.29
N SER A 204 -4.64 5.54 27.21
CA SER A 204 -4.73 4.07 27.29
C SER A 204 -3.47 3.39 27.84
N ASP A 205 -2.37 4.14 28.01
CA ASP A 205 -1.15 3.72 28.72
C ASP A 205 -1.27 3.76 30.25
N ASP A 206 -2.26 4.45 30.79
CA ASP A 206 -2.56 4.46 32.22
C ASP A 206 -3.46 3.29 32.61
N PHE A 207 -2.87 2.11 32.80
CA PHE A 207 -3.58 0.88 33.12
C PHE A 207 -4.37 0.93 34.45
N GLN A 208 -4.03 1.87 35.36
CA GLN A 208 -4.74 2.02 36.63
C GLN A 208 -6.09 2.72 36.46
N HIS A 209 -6.21 3.54 35.41
CA HIS A 209 -7.38 4.37 35.14
C HIS A 209 -8.11 4.02 33.85
N LEU A 210 -7.95 2.79 33.33
CA LEU A 210 -8.61 2.35 32.08
C LEU A 210 -10.14 2.43 32.12
N VAL A 211 -10.73 2.41 33.32
CA VAL A 211 -12.18 2.55 33.52
C VAL A 211 -12.67 4.00 33.52
N ASP A 212 -11.75 4.96 33.49
CA ASP A 212 -12.04 6.39 33.29
C ASP A 212 -12.13 6.62 31.78
N TYR A 213 -13.19 6.13 31.16
CA TYR A 213 -13.36 6.03 29.70
C TYR A 213 -13.10 7.36 28.98
N GLN A 214 -12.27 7.31 27.95
CA GLN A 214 -11.93 8.46 27.11
C GLN A 214 -12.65 8.36 25.77
N ASP A 215 -13.36 9.43 25.37
CA ASP A 215 -13.98 9.51 24.05
C ASP A 215 -12.95 9.92 22.95
N ALA A 216 -11.90 10.64 23.36
CA ALA A 216 -10.82 11.05 22.46
C ALA A 216 -9.92 9.86 22.06
N TYR A 217 -9.45 9.90 20.81
CA TYR A 217 -8.42 8.98 20.31
C TYR A 217 -7.01 9.54 20.53
N GLN A 218 -6.03 8.66 20.55
CA GLN A 218 -4.64 9.06 20.36
C GLN A 218 -4.48 9.77 19.01
N PRO A 219 -3.49 10.68 18.88
CA PRO A 219 -3.31 11.49 17.68
C PRO A 219 -2.93 10.65 16.45
N GLY A 220 -3.13 11.23 15.28
CA GLY A 220 -2.73 10.66 13.98
C GLY A 220 -3.51 9.41 13.60
N ALA A 221 -2.79 8.44 13.02
CA ALA A 221 -3.37 7.21 12.47
C ALA A 221 -3.59 6.10 13.52
N ILE A 222 -3.23 6.30 14.79
CA ILE A 222 -3.34 5.28 15.84
C ILE A 222 -4.79 4.81 16.01
N ARG A 223 -5.76 5.69 15.74
CA ARG A 223 -7.20 5.33 15.73
C ARG A 223 -7.56 4.22 14.74
N TYR A 224 -6.76 4.03 13.70
CA TYR A 224 -6.97 3.02 12.66
C TYR A 224 -6.22 1.71 12.92
N ASP A 225 -5.58 1.57 14.08
CA ASP A 225 -4.97 0.31 14.48
C ASP A 225 -6.01 -0.79 14.62
N MET A 226 -5.57 -2.03 14.38
CA MET A 226 -6.34 -3.21 14.81
C MET A 226 -6.37 -3.29 16.35
N ALA A 227 -7.40 -3.91 16.91
CA ALA A 227 -7.61 -4.01 18.35
C ALA A 227 -6.41 -4.61 19.11
N GLU A 228 -5.84 -5.68 18.60
CA GLU A 228 -4.70 -6.38 19.21
C GLU A 228 -3.36 -6.03 18.52
N ARG A 229 -3.13 -4.73 18.29
CA ARG A 229 -1.93 -4.22 17.60
C ARG A 229 -0.61 -4.67 18.25
N SER A 230 -0.62 -4.83 19.57
CA SER A 230 0.55 -5.22 20.37
C SER A 230 0.83 -6.71 20.29
N ASN A 231 0.86 -7.26 19.08
CA ASN A 231 1.21 -8.65 18.85
C ASN A 231 2.68 -8.89 19.19
N PHE A 232 2.95 -9.50 20.35
CA PHE A 232 4.28 -9.71 20.93
C PHE A 232 5.20 -10.62 20.11
N PHE A 233 4.68 -11.29 19.09
CA PHE A 233 5.46 -12.10 18.15
C PHE A 233 5.63 -11.41 16.81
N GLN A 234 4.56 -10.92 16.22
CA GLN A 234 4.59 -10.37 14.86
C GLN A 234 5.23 -8.98 14.81
N ALA A 235 4.97 -8.13 15.79
CA ALA A 235 5.50 -6.76 15.77
C ALA A 235 7.04 -6.72 15.85
N PRO A 236 7.71 -7.49 16.76
CA PRO A 236 9.18 -7.56 16.77
C PRO A 236 9.78 -8.18 15.50
N ILE A 237 9.12 -9.19 14.91
CA ILE A 237 9.58 -9.79 13.63
C ILE A 237 9.51 -8.74 12.52
N ALA A 238 8.39 -8.01 12.41
CA ALA A 238 8.22 -6.95 11.41
C ALA A 238 9.24 -5.82 11.61
N ALA A 239 9.52 -5.43 12.86
CA ALA A 239 10.53 -4.42 13.17
C ALA A 239 11.93 -4.84 12.70
N THR A 240 12.36 -6.06 13.05
CA THR A 240 13.65 -6.61 12.61
C THR A 240 13.74 -6.71 11.08
N SER A 241 12.65 -7.09 10.41
CA SER A 241 12.62 -7.14 8.95
C SER A 241 12.81 -5.76 8.32
N ILE A 242 12.17 -4.72 8.87
CA ILE A 242 12.31 -3.36 8.34
C ILE A 242 13.71 -2.79 8.66
N GLU A 243 14.28 -3.08 9.83
CA GLU A 243 15.67 -2.73 10.13
C GLU A 243 16.62 -3.27 9.08
N LEU A 244 16.46 -4.55 8.70
CA LEU A 244 17.26 -5.20 7.66
C LEU A 244 17.07 -4.51 6.29
N LEU A 245 15.85 -4.13 5.92
CA LEU A 245 15.57 -3.42 4.68
C LEU A 245 16.18 -2.00 4.67
N LEU A 246 16.17 -1.32 5.81
CA LEU A 246 16.85 -0.02 5.96
C LEU A 246 18.37 -0.13 5.84
N GLU A 247 18.96 -1.23 6.32
CA GLU A 247 20.39 -1.53 6.17
C GLU A 247 20.72 -1.85 4.71
N TRP A 248 19.94 -2.71 4.06
CA TRP A 248 20.12 -3.09 2.65
C TRP A 248 19.83 -1.94 1.69
N ARG A 249 18.89 -1.07 2.03
CA ARG A 249 18.39 0.06 1.23
C ARG A 249 17.64 -0.39 -0.02
N PRO A 250 16.38 0.02 -0.18
CA PRO A 250 15.55 -0.36 -1.34
C PRO A 250 16.20 -0.03 -2.71
N GLU A 251 16.97 1.06 -2.81
CA GLU A 251 17.70 1.42 -4.03
C GLU A 251 18.72 0.34 -4.42
N ARG A 252 19.49 -0.14 -3.45
CA ARG A 252 20.49 -1.20 -3.67
C ARG A 252 19.84 -2.56 -3.98
N ILE A 253 18.64 -2.81 -3.45
CA ILE A 253 17.85 -4.00 -3.81
C ILE A 253 17.44 -3.91 -5.28
N GLN A 254 16.99 -2.73 -5.77
CA GLN A 254 16.69 -2.53 -7.18
C GLN A 254 17.92 -2.73 -8.06
N ASP A 255 19.08 -2.17 -7.70
CA ASP A 255 20.34 -2.33 -8.43
C ASP A 255 20.75 -3.81 -8.51
N TYR A 256 20.70 -4.53 -7.39
CA TYR A 256 21.02 -5.96 -7.31
C TYR A 256 20.06 -6.79 -8.18
N CYS A 257 18.76 -6.55 -8.11
CA CYS A 257 17.77 -7.24 -8.94
C CYS A 257 17.97 -6.95 -10.43
N ALA A 258 18.30 -5.71 -10.79
CA ALA A 258 18.58 -5.33 -12.18
C ALA A 258 19.82 -6.07 -12.73
N GLU A 259 20.90 -6.14 -11.95
CA GLU A 259 22.11 -6.88 -12.32
C GLU A 259 21.81 -8.38 -12.46
N LEU A 260 21.14 -8.97 -11.47
CA LEU A 260 20.80 -10.39 -11.44
C LEU A 260 19.93 -10.83 -12.63
N THR A 261 19.01 -9.98 -13.07
CA THR A 261 18.02 -10.31 -14.12
C THR A 261 18.43 -9.87 -15.52
N SER A 262 19.51 -9.08 -15.68
CA SER A 262 19.90 -8.49 -16.95
C SER A 262 20.14 -9.50 -18.07
N GLY A 263 20.86 -10.58 -17.77
CA GLY A 263 21.11 -11.67 -18.71
C GLY A 263 19.84 -12.44 -19.09
N LEU A 264 18.99 -12.74 -18.10
CA LEU A 264 17.71 -13.40 -18.31
C LEU A 264 16.79 -12.58 -19.23
N LEU A 265 16.72 -11.28 -19.01
CA LEU A 265 15.86 -10.40 -19.81
C LEU A 265 16.33 -10.30 -21.26
N ALA A 266 17.64 -10.18 -21.49
CA ALA A 266 18.20 -10.19 -22.85
C ALA A 266 17.93 -11.52 -23.58
N GLU A 267 18.12 -12.66 -22.91
CA GLU A 267 17.83 -13.97 -23.47
C GLU A 267 16.33 -14.16 -23.75
N ALA A 268 15.46 -13.66 -22.87
CA ALA A 268 14.02 -13.72 -23.06
C ALA A 268 13.57 -12.91 -24.30
N GLU A 269 14.14 -11.72 -24.52
CA GLU A 269 13.86 -10.90 -25.70
C GLU A 269 14.34 -11.60 -27.00
N ASP A 270 15.52 -12.21 -26.98
CA ASP A 270 16.05 -12.99 -28.10
C ASP A 270 15.15 -14.19 -28.46
N LEU A 271 14.47 -14.77 -27.45
CA LEU A 271 13.48 -15.85 -27.61
C LEU A 271 12.07 -15.34 -28.00
N GLY A 272 11.90 -14.04 -28.20
CA GLY A 272 10.66 -13.42 -28.64
C GLY A 272 9.68 -13.06 -27.50
N PHE A 273 10.08 -13.18 -26.24
CA PHE A 273 9.28 -12.62 -25.14
C PHE A 273 9.40 -11.10 -25.13
N SER A 274 8.34 -10.43 -24.74
CA SER A 274 8.39 -8.99 -24.51
C SER A 274 8.39 -8.67 -23.03
N VAL A 275 9.24 -7.73 -22.66
CA VAL A 275 9.38 -7.18 -21.30
C VAL A 275 8.96 -5.72 -21.32
N GLU A 276 8.35 -5.25 -20.23
CA GLU A 276 8.00 -3.82 -20.12
C GLU A 276 9.25 -2.95 -20.02
N ASP A 277 9.17 -1.72 -20.53
CA ASP A 277 10.23 -0.72 -20.41
C ASP A 277 10.66 -0.55 -18.93
N ALA A 278 11.96 -0.41 -18.69
CA ALA A 278 12.52 -0.23 -17.35
C ALA A 278 11.95 0.98 -16.60
N ALA A 279 11.50 2.01 -17.32
CA ALA A 279 10.84 3.17 -16.75
C ALA A 279 9.47 2.83 -16.11
N TYR A 280 8.83 1.77 -16.59
CA TYR A 280 7.48 1.37 -16.18
C TYR A 280 7.42 0.00 -15.51
N ARG A 281 8.51 -0.48 -14.94
CA ARG A 281 8.58 -1.71 -14.13
C ARG A 281 9.56 -1.60 -12.98
N GLY A 282 9.40 -2.46 -11.97
CA GLY A 282 10.43 -2.70 -10.97
C GLY A 282 11.45 -3.74 -11.47
N SER A 283 12.68 -3.68 -10.95
CA SER A 283 13.68 -4.72 -11.22
C SER A 283 13.40 -6.02 -10.43
N HIS A 284 12.65 -5.92 -9.34
CA HIS A 284 12.31 -7.03 -8.44
C HIS A 284 11.06 -7.82 -8.85
N LEU A 285 10.21 -7.24 -9.72
CA LEU A 285 8.96 -7.84 -10.17
C LEU A 285 8.63 -7.34 -11.58
N PHE A 286 8.57 -8.26 -12.54
CA PHE A 286 8.20 -7.97 -13.92
C PHE A 286 7.54 -9.19 -14.57
N GLY A 287 6.70 -8.95 -15.57
CA GLY A 287 6.08 -9.98 -16.40
C GLY A 287 6.85 -10.20 -17.68
N LEU A 288 6.95 -11.46 -18.12
CA LEU A 288 7.37 -11.84 -19.45
C LEU A 288 6.12 -12.15 -20.28
N ARG A 289 5.86 -11.38 -21.34
CA ARG A 289 4.77 -11.66 -22.26
C ARG A 289 5.24 -12.62 -23.32
N MET A 290 4.49 -13.69 -23.48
CA MET A 290 4.84 -14.74 -24.42
C MET A 290 4.66 -14.29 -25.88
N PRO A 291 5.53 -14.76 -26.79
CA PRO A 291 5.29 -14.63 -28.21
C PRO A 291 4.02 -15.36 -28.63
N GLU A 292 3.37 -14.90 -29.71
CA GLU A 292 2.20 -15.55 -30.26
C GLU A 292 2.48 -17.01 -30.63
N GLY A 293 1.55 -17.90 -30.30
CA GLY A 293 1.64 -19.32 -30.65
C GLY A 293 2.46 -20.21 -29.69
N LEU A 294 3.01 -19.64 -28.60
CA LEU A 294 3.69 -20.45 -27.59
C LEU A 294 2.69 -21.19 -26.68
N ASP A 295 2.87 -22.49 -26.51
CA ASP A 295 2.01 -23.29 -25.61
C ASP A 295 2.55 -23.30 -24.20
N LEU A 296 1.84 -22.61 -23.27
CA LEU A 296 2.13 -22.59 -21.84
C LEU A 296 2.18 -23.99 -21.20
N ALA A 297 1.40 -24.94 -21.68
CA ALA A 297 1.38 -26.28 -21.12
C ALA A 297 2.68 -27.04 -21.45
N ALA A 298 3.26 -26.78 -22.62
CA ALA A 298 4.56 -27.32 -23.00
C ALA A 298 5.74 -26.74 -22.20
N LEU A 299 5.61 -25.51 -21.72
CA LEU A 299 6.65 -24.87 -20.85
C LEU A 299 6.62 -25.38 -19.40
N LYS A 300 5.52 -25.98 -18.96
CA LYS A 300 5.35 -26.47 -17.58
C LYS A 300 5.67 -27.96 -17.42
N SER A 301 5.93 -28.67 -18.53
CA SER A 301 6.32 -30.09 -18.57
C SER A 301 7.83 -30.26 -18.46
#